data_afa8d4525d56ba3a66f5071faa099a9f
#
_entry.id   afa8d4525d56ba3a66f5071faa099a9f
#
_cell.length_a   1.000
_cell.length_b   1.000
_cell.length_c   1.000
_cell.angle_alpha   90.00
_cell.angle_beta   90.00
_cell.angle_gamma   90.00
#
_symmetry.space_group_name_H-M   'P 1'
#
loop_
_entity.id
_entity.type
_entity.pdbx_description
1 polymer ?
#
loop_
_entity_poly.entity_id
_entity_poly.type
_entity_poly.pdbx_seq_one_letter_code
_entity_poly.pdbx_strand_id
1 'polypeptide(L)'
;MWAGSRLEFYQPLTVEADVTCVSTIINVEEKHGRTGSLLFVTVRHEYFQDGKRALQDEQDIVYREPTPPKLSGTEAIPQGQWRDPVVPSPTLLFRYSAVTFNGHRIHYDWPYVTQTEGYPGLVVHGPLIATLNLRAFTKAHPNARLKRFTFRGVRPLISPQPFEVGGRLIDSGKAQLWAGNQDGTAQIGEVEFSLGETP
;
A
#
# COMPACT_ATOMS: atom_id res chain seq x y z
N MET A 1 -9.26 -7.39 4.81
CA MET A 1 -8.48 -6.13 4.63
C MET A 1 -7.09 -6.46 4.10
N TRP A 2 -6.50 -5.59 3.29
CA TRP A 2 -5.11 -5.71 2.84
C TRP A 2 -4.18 -5.15 3.91
N ALA A 3 -3.35 -5.99 4.54
CA ALA A 3 -2.48 -5.61 5.66
C ALA A 3 -1.12 -5.09 5.20
N GLY A 4 -0.59 -5.64 4.10
CA GLY A 4 0.70 -5.25 3.56
C GLY A 4 1.10 -6.08 2.35
N SER A 5 2.21 -5.71 1.72
CA SER A 5 2.78 -6.45 0.59
C SER A 5 4.30 -6.44 0.61
N ARG A 6 4.84 -7.40 -0.13
CA ARG A 6 6.26 -7.54 -0.49
C ARG A 6 6.37 -7.67 -2.00
N LEU A 7 6.89 -6.62 -2.63
CA LEU A 7 7.07 -6.56 -4.07
C LEU A 7 8.54 -6.75 -4.43
N GLU A 8 8.80 -7.53 -5.47
CA GLU A 8 10.13 -7.70 -6.08
C GLU A 8 10.07 -7.34 -7.55
N PHE A 9 10.94 -6.43 -7.97
CA PHE A 9 11.00 -5.90 -9.32
C PHE A 9 12.18 -6.52 -10.06
N TYR A 10 11.92 -7.26 -11.13
CA TYR A 10 12.94 -7.96 -11.93
C TYR A 10 13.26 -7.22 -13.22
N GLN A 11 12.24 -6.74 -13.92
CA GLN A 11 12.35 -5.94 -15.12
C GLN A 11 11.14 -5.01 -15.30
N PRO A 12 11.27 -3.90 -16.03
CA PRO A 12 10.14 -3.06 -16.37
C PRO A 12 9.11 -3.80 -17.22
N LEU A 13 7.82 -3.52 -16.99
CA LEU A 13 6.75 -3.90 -17.91
C LEU A 13 6.70 -2.91 -19.07
N THR A 14 6.63 -3.42 -20.28
CA THR A 14 6.50 -2.62 -21.51
C THR A 14 5.03 -2.35 -21.80
N VAL A 15 4.70 -1.10 -22.10
CA VAL A 15 3.37 -0.69 -22.51
C VAL A 15 2.99 -1.34 -23.86
N GLU A 16 1.69 -1.61 -24.05
CA GLU A 16 1.15 -2.23 -25.28
C GLU A 16 1.60 -3.68 -25.54
N ALA A 17 2.15 -4.35 -24.55
CA ALA A 17 2.48 -5.77 -24.63
C ALA A 17 1.68 -6.57 -23.59
N ASP A 18 1.36 -7.81 -23.93
CA ASP A 18 0.58 -8.70 -23.06
C ASP A 18 1.34 -9.05 -21.79
N VAL A 19 0.60 -9.08 -20.68
CA VAL A 19 1.10 -9.49 -19.37
C VAL A 19 0.27 -10.65 -18.86
N THR A 20 0.94 -11.75 -18.49
CA THR A 20 0.30 -12.87 -17.80
C THR A 20 0.48 -12.71 -16.30
N CYS A 21 -0.63 -12.81 -15.54
CA CYS A 21 -0.61 -12.84 -14.08
C CYS A 21 -0.98 -14.24 -13.58
N VAL A 22 -0.10 -14.83 -12.77
CA VAL A 22 -0.34 -16.09 -12.07
C VAL A 22 -0.50 -15.80 -10.58
N SER A 23 -1.65 -16.17 -10.02
CA SER A 23 -1.97 -15.94 -8.60
C SER A 23 -2.04 -17.25 -7.85
N THR A 24 -1.32 -17.35 -6.73
CA THR A 24 -1.24 -18.56 -5.91
C THR A 24 -1.43 -18.21 -4.44
N ILE A 25 -2.31 -18.90 -3.74
CA ILE A 25 -2.38 -18.84 -2.27
C ILE A 25 -1.19 -19.63 -1.73
N ILE A 26 -0.24 -18.93 -1.08
CA ILE A 26 0.99 -19.55 -0.58
C ILE A 26 0.99 -19.78 0.94
N ASN A 27 0.10 -19.10 1.67
CA ASN A 27 -0.05 -19.30 3.10
C ASN A 27 -1.47 -19.00 3.56
N VAL A 28 -1.95 -19.81 4.52
CA VAL A 28 -3.20 -19.57 5.26
C VAL A 28 -2.90 -19.83 6.73
N GLU A 29 -3.01 -18.82 7.58
CA GLU A 29 -2.66 -18.92 8.99
C GLU A 29 -3.73 -18.27 9.86
N GLU A 30 -4.24 -19.02 10.82
CA GLU A 30 -5.15 -18.50 11.85
C GLU A 30 -4.34 -18.08 13.09
N LYS A 31 -4.58 -16.85 13.59
CA LYS A 31 -3.99 -16.33 14.82
C LYS A 31 -5.06 -15.92 15.80
N HIS A 32 -4.94 -16.36 17.03
CA HIS A 32 -5.84 -15.98 18.12
C HIS A 32 -5.18 -14.86 18.94
N GLY A 33 -5.79 -13.68 18.92
CA GLY A 33 -5.34 -12.52 19.68
C GLY A 33 -6.35 -12.09 20.75
N ARG A 34 -6.00 -11.07 21.51
CA ARG A 34 -6.90 -10.47 22.54
C ARG A 34 -8.20 -9.89 21.95
N THR A 35 -8.24 -9.62 20.65
CA THR A 35 -9.38 -9.01 19.94
C THR A 35 -10.14 -10.00 19.07
N GLY A 36 -9.95 -11.32 19.26
CA GLY A 36 -10.61 -12.38 18.50
C GLY A 36 -9.67 -13.11 17.54
N SER A 37 -10.24 -13.95 16.70
CA SER A 37 -9.52 -14.71 15.66
C SER A 37 -9.23 -13.83 14.44
N LEU A 38 -8.02 -13.98 13.92
CA LEU A 38 -7.56 -13.36 12.68
C LEU A 38 -7.15 -14.45 11.71
N LEU A 39 -7.68 -14.45 10.50
CA LEU A 39 -7.22 -15.31 9.43
C LEU A 39 -6.36 -14.51 8.46
N PHE A 40 -5.10 -14.91 8.34
CA PHE A 40 -4.16 -14.35 7.36
C PHE A 40 -4.10 -15.24 6.14
N VAL A 41 -4.27 -14.65 4.97
CA VAL A 41 -4.10 -15.31 3.69
C VAL A 41 -3.05 -14.55 2.90
N THR A 42 -1.95 -15.23 2.55
CA THR A 42 -0.94 -14.63 1.67
C THR A 42 -1.13 -15.13 0.25
N VAL A 43 -1.39 -14.21 -0.66
CA VAL A 43 -1.51 -14.49 -2.10
C VAL A 43 -0.29 -13.93 -2.81
N ARG A 44 0.39 -14.79 -3.57
CA ARG A 44 1.48 -14.39 -4.47
C ARG A 44 0.92 -14.17 -5.86
N HIS A 45 1.19 -13.00 -6.43
CA HIS A 45 0.93 -12.65 -7.82
C HIS A 45 2.26 -12.53 -8.54
N GLU A 46 2.45 -13.31 -9.60
CA GLU A 46 3.63 -13.26 -10.46
C GLU A 46 3.21 -12.74 -11.83
N TYR A 47 3.86 -11.67 -12.27
CA TYR A 47 3.58 -11.03 -13.56
C TYR A 47 4.70 -11.35 -14.54
N PHE A 48 4.31 -11.89 -15.68
CA PHE A 48 5.23 -12.30 -16.75
C PHE A 48 4.96 -11.53 -18.03
N GLN A 49 6.01 -11.12 -18.69
CA GLN A 49 5.98 -10.53 -20.03
C GLN A 49 7.06 -11.18 -20.86
N ASP A 50 6.74 -11.64 -22.10
CA ASP A 50 7.64 -12.39 -22.97
C ASP A 50 8.27 -13.62 -22.30
N GLY A 51 7.49 -14.33 -21.49
CA GLY A 51 7.93 -15.50 -20.73
C GLY A 51 8.90 -15.22 -19.57
N LYS A 52 9.23 -13.95 -19.29
CA LYS A 52 10.13 -13.55 -18.21
C LYS A 52 9.33 -12.92 -17.08
N ARG A 53 9.67 -13.26 -15.85
CA ARG A 53 9.05 -12.65 -14.67
C ARG A 53 9.50 -11.19 -14.55
N ALA A 54 8.53 -10.28 -14.53
CA ALA A 54 8.77 -8.85 -14.41
C ALA A 54 8.57 -8.33 -12.98
N LEU A 55 7.54 -8.83 -12.29
CA LEU A 55 7.16 -8.41 -10.95
C LEU A 55 6.62 -9.61 -10.17
N GLN A 56 6.91 -9.66 -8.88
CA GLN A 56 6.22 -10.51 -7.91
C GLN A 56 5.65 -9.63 -6.80
N ASP A 57 4.41 -9.89 -6.39
CA ASP A 57 3.76 -9.23 -5.25
C ASP A 57 3.15 -10.29 -4.32
N GLU A 58 3.62 -10.34 -3.09
CA GLU A 58 3.02 -11.15 -2.02
C GLU A 58 2.15 -10.25 -1.16
N GLN A 59 0.84 -10.49 -1.21
CA GLN A 59 -0.17 -9.70 -0.51
C GLN A 59 -0.67 -10.43 0.72
N ASP A 60 -0.58 -9.79 1.89
CA ASP A 60 -1.17 -10.29 3.12
C ASP A 60 -2.59 -9.73 3.28
N ILE A 61 -3.58 -10.60 3.16
CA ILE A 61 -4.99 -10.30 3.35
C ILE A 61 -5.40 -10.80 4.73
N VAL A 62 -6.05 -9.94 5.52
CA VAL A 62 -6.53 -10.27 6.87
C VAL A 62 -8.05 -10.28 6.89
N TYR A 63 -8.60 -11.40 7.32
CA TYR A 63 -10.00 -11.54 7.69
C TYR A 63 -10.11 -11.49 9.21
N ARG A 64 -11.05 -10.71 9.71
CA ARG A 64 -11.31 -10.55 11.14
C ARG A 64 -12.80 -10.38 11.40
N GLU A 65 -13.24 -10.67 12.58
CA GLU A 65 -14.56 -10.31 13.02
C GLU A 65 -14.74 -8.78 13.09
N PRO A 66 -15.98 -8.27 12.96
CA PRO A 66 -16.25 -6.85 13.09
C PRO A 66 -15.74 -6.31 14.42
N THR A 67 -14.89 -5.30 14.36
CA THR A 67 -14.38 -4.58 15.54
C THR A 67 -14.36 -3.09 15.25
N PRO A 68 -14.59 -2.22 16.24
CA PRO A 68 -14.50 -0.78 16.04
C PRO A 68 -13.17 -0.37 15.40
N PRO A 69 -13.16 0.54 14.42
CA PRO A 69 -11.96 0.96 13.76
C PRO A 69 -11.04 1.76 14.70
N LYS A 70 -9.74 1.43 14.71
CA LYS A 70 -8.72 2.19 15.42
C LYS A 70 -8.22 3.31 14.50
N LEU A 71 -8.64 4.55 14.74
CA LEU A 71 -8.38 5.69 13.87
C LEU A 71 -7.09 6.46 14.21
N SER A 72 -6.64 6.43 15.45
CA SER A 72 -5.42 7.12 15.90
C SER A 72 -4.24 6.16 16.01
N GLY A 73 -3.07 6.63 15.60
CA GLY A 73 -1.79 5.96 15.80
C GLY A 73 -1.11 6.39 17.10
N THR A 74 -0.14 5.60 17.55
CA THR A 74 0.71 5.93 18.71
C THR A 74 2.05 6.54 18.29
N GLU A 75 2.40 6.42 17.01
CA GLU A 75 3.70 6.86 16.47
C GLU A 75 3.52 8.16 15.68
N ALA A 76 4.32 9.18 16.01
CA ALA A 76 4.40 10.40 15.23
C ALA A 76 4.93 10.10 13.82
N ILE A 77 4.62 10.99 12.88
CA ILE A 77 5.19 10.93 11.54
C ILE A 77 6.71 11.16 11.62
N PRO A 78 7.55 10.28 11.05
CA PRO A 78 9.00 10.46 11.05
C PRO A 78 9.42 11.74 10.29
N GLN A 79 10.57 12.30 10.62
CA GLN A 79 11.16 13.33 9.79
C GLN A 79 11.62 12.73 8.46
N GLY A 80 11.19 13.36 7.34
CA GLY A 80 11.52 12.95 5.99
C GLY A 80 12.48 13.89 5.29
N GLN A 81 13.25 13.37 4.34
CA GLN A 81 14.08 14.16 3.40
C GLN A 81 13.23 14.66 2.23
N TRP A 82 12.12 14.01 1.94
CA TRP A 82 11.09 14.44 0.98
C TRP A 82 9.70 14.18 1.52
N ARG A 83 8.73 14.97 1.06
CA ARG A 83 7.31 14.87 1.40
C ARG A 83 6.45 15.33 0.25
N ASP A 84 5.35 14.66 0.01
CA ASP A 84 4.29 15.08 -0.91
C ASP A 84 2.95 15.10 -0.17
N PRO A 85 2.20 16.23 -0.19
CA PRO A 85 0.86 16.30 0.38
C PRO A 85 -0.14 15.59 -0.54
N VAL A 86 -1.14 14.96 0.07
CA VAL A 86 -2.21 14.22 -0.60
C VAL A 86 -3.56 14.62 -0.03
N VAL A 87 -4.49 14.96 -0.91
CA VAL A 87 -5.91 15.14 -0.58
C VAL A 87 -6.70 14.00 -1.21
N PRO A 88 -7.13 13.00 -0.43
CA PRO A 88 -7.82 11.82 -0.96
C PRO A 88 -9.31 12.15 -1.20
N SER A 89 -9.64 12.64 -2.41
CA SER A 89 -11.04 12.90 -2.75
C SER A 89 -11.84 11.60 -2.93
N PRO A 90 -13.17 11.60 -2.69
CA PRO A 90 -14.03 10.46 -3.00
C PRO A 90 -13.92 10.00 -4.47
N THR A 91 -13.76 10.94 -5.40
CA THR A 91 -13.55 10.64 -6.83
C THR A 91 -12.25 9.86 -7.07
N LEU A 92 -11.15 10.23 -6.38
CA LEU A 92 -9.89 9.48 -6.46
C LEU A 92 -10.08 8.05 -5.99
N LEU A 93 -10.75 7.86 -4.84
CA LEU A 93 -10.98 6.53 -4.28
C LEU A 93 -11.86 5.67 -5.20
N PHE A 94 -12.95 6.24 -5.73
CA PHE A 94 -13.81 5.56 -6.70
C PHE A 94 -13.04 5.13 -7.96
N ARG A 95 -12.24 6.04 -8.55
CA ARG A 95 -11.43 5.72 -9.73
C ARG A 95 -10.40 4.64 -9.43
N TYR A 96 -9.77 4.68 -8.28
CA TYR A 96 -8.78 3.66 -7.90
C TYR A 96 -9.46 2.29 -7.74
N SER A 97 -10.62 2.21 -7.06
CA SER A 97 -11.41 0.98 -6.99
C SER A 97 -11.76 0.45 -8.38
N ALA A 98 -12.18 1.33 -9.31
CA ALA A 98 -12.57 0.94 -10.66
C ALA A 98 -11.40 0.35 -11.46
N VAL A 99 -10.24 1.02 -11.50
CA VAL A 99 -9.07 0.55 -12.29
C VAL A 99 -8.37 -0.66 -11.68
N THR A 100 -8.53 -0.90 -10.38
CA THR A 100 -7.96 -2.07 -9.70
C THR A 100 -8.96 -3.20 -9.49
N PHE A 101 -10.21 -3.06 -9.99
CA PHE A 101 -11.31 -3.99 -9.75
C PHE A 101 -11.55 -4.31 -8.27
N ASN A 102 -11.24 -3.35 -7.38
CA ASN A 102 -11.43 -3.50 -5.95
C ASN A 102 -12.88 -3.16 -5.55
N GLY A 103 -13.68 -4.20 -5.33
CA GLY A 103 -15.09 -4.09 -4.94
C GLY A 103 -15.33 -3.85 -3.44
N HIS A 104 -14.31 -3.63 -2.61
CA HIS A 104 -14.49 -3.41 -1.18
C HIS A 104 -15.19 -2.08 -0.90
N ARG A 105 -16.43 -2.14 -0.44
CA ARG A 105 -17.36 -1.02 -0.33
C ARG A 105 -16.88 0.13 0.57
N ILE A 106 -16.00 -0.11 1.51
CA ILE A 106 -15.46 0.92 2.43
C ILE A 106 -14.79 2.09 1.69
N HIS A 107 -14.39 1.90 0.43
CA HIS A 107 -13.66 2.90 -0.33
C HIS A 107 -14.56 3.82 -1.16
N TYR A 108 -15.84 3.45 -1.41
CA TYR A 108 -16.72 4.21 -2.31
C TYR A 108 -18.19 4.28 -1.89
N ASP A 109 -18.63 3.45 -0.94
CA ASP A 109 -20.01 3.41 -0.49
C ASP A 109 -20.12 4.06 0.89
N TRP A 110 -20.50 5.34 0.90
CA TRP A 110 -20.60 6.15 2.11
C TRP A 110 -21.59 5.58 3.14
N PRO A 111 -22.85 5.23 2.79
CA PRO A 111 -23.77 4.62 3.75
C PRO A 111 -23.22 3.35 4.38
N TYR A 112 -22.64 2.48 3.58
CA TYR A 112 -22.08 1.23 4.07
C TYR A 112 -20.92 1.45 5.04
N VAL A 113 -19.95 2.28 4.66
CA VAL A 113 -18.75 2.50 5.48
C VAL A 113 -19.06 3.18 6.82
N THR A 114 -20.09 4.05 6.85
CA THR A 114 -20.44 4.79 8.06
C THR A 114 -21.45 4.05 8.94
N GLN A 115 -22.44 3.39 8.35
CA GLN A 115 -23.54 2.77 9.11
C GLN A 115 -23.30 1.29 9.41
N THR A 116 -22.53 0.58 8.56
CA THR A 116 -22.26 -0.85 8.74
C THR A 116 -20.88 -1.10 9.32
N GLU A 117 -19.85 -0.44 8.78
CA GLU A 117 -18.45 -0.65 9.19
C GLU A 117 -17.99 0.29 10.33
N GLY A 118 -18.76 1.36 10.61
CA GLY A 118 -18.49 2.30 11.71
C GLY A 118 -17.31 3.23 11.51
N TYR A 119 -16.81 3.39 10.27
CA TYR A 119 -15.81 4.41 9.96
C TYR A 119 -16.45 5.80 9.84
N PRO A 120 -15.73 6.90 10.14
CA PRO A 120 -16.26 8.25 10.01
C PRO A 120 -16.35 8.75 8.56
N GLY A 121 -15.93 7.97 7.59
CA GLY A 121 -15.94 8.30 6.17
C GLY A 121 -15.26 7.24 5.32
N LEU A 122 -15.14 7.50 4.00
CA LEU A 122 -14.51 6.56 3.07
C LEU A 122 -13.05 6.30 3.46
N VAL A 123 -12.67 5.04 3.46
CA VAL A 123 -11.30 4.62 3.81
C VAL A 123 -10.40 4.71 2.59
N VAL A 124 -9.22 5.30 2.73
CA VAL A 124 -8.20 5.35 1.67
C VAL A 124 -7.60 3.95 1.51
N HIS A 125 -7.47 3.48 0.28
CA HIS A 125 -6.90 2.16 -0.02
C HIS A 125 -5.44 2.07 0.43
N GLY A 126 -5.08 1.02 1.15
CA GLY A 126 -3.68 0.75 1.53
C GLY A 126 -2.73 0.69 0.31
N PRO A 127 -3.10 -0.02 -0.78
CA PRO A 127 -2.32 -0.03 -2.01
C PRO A 127 -2.19 1.34 -2.71
N LEU A 128 -3.23 2.19 -2.65
CA LEU A 128 -3.12 3.57 -3.17
C LEU A 128 -2.07 4.36 -2.39
N ILE A 129 -2.07 4.25 -1.07
CA ILE A 129 -1.06 4.89 -0.21
C ILE A 129 0.33 4.40 -0.58
N ALA A 130 0.51 3.09 -0.77
CA ALA A 130 1.78 2.48 -1.18
C ALA A 130 2.26 3.01 -2.55
N THR A 131 1.34 3.11 -3.53
CA THR A 131 1.62 3.69 -4.86
C THR A 131 2.07 5.16 -4.75
N LEU A 132 1.41 5.95 -3.91
CA LEU A 132 1.77 7.35 -3.68
C LEU A 132 3.13 7.49 -2.98
N ASN A 133 3.45 6.59 -2.05
CA ASN A 133 4.76 6.51 -1.41
C ASN A 133 5.87 6.23 -2.44
N LEU A 134 5.70 5.23 -3.31
CA LEU A 134 6.66 4.93 -4.37
C LEU A 134 6.80 6.08 -5.35
N ARG A 135 5.68 6.73 -5.72
CA ARG A 135 5.70 7.92 -6.59
C ARG A 135 6.53 9.05 -5.96
N ALA A 136 6.35 9.33 -4.67
CA ALA A 136 7.12 10.37 -3.97
C ALA A 136 8.61 10.01 -3.92
N PHE A 137 8.94 8.73 -3.69
CA PHE A 137 10.31 8.23 -3.74
C PHE A 137 10.95 8.39 -5.12
N THR A 138 10.29 7.91 -6.19
CA THR A 138 10.83 7.99 -7.56
C THR A 138 10.96 9.41 -8.06
N LYS A 139 10.09 10.33 -7.62
CA LYS A 139 10.21 11.76 -7.89
C LYS A 139 11.45 12.37 -7.21
N ALA A 140 11.74 11.98 -5.97
CA ALA A 140 12.92 12.44 -5.24
C ALA A 140 14.23 11.78 -5.74
N HIS A 141 14.14 10.57 -6.30
CA HIS A 141 15.26 9.77 -6.77
C HIS A 141 14.99 9.21 -8.19
N PRO A 142 15.00 10.07 -9.24
CA PRO A 142 14.59 9.66 -10.60
C PRO A 142 15.53 8.61 -11.24
N ASN A 143 16.76 8.51 -10.78
CA ASN A 143 17.74 7.52 -11.27
C ASN A 143 17.71 6.20 -10.46
N ALA A 144 16.84 6.08 -9.45
CA ALA A 144 16.72 4.86 -8.67
C ALA A 144 15.99 3.78 -9.47
N ARG A 145 16.57 2.58 -9.51
CA ARG A 145 15.93 1.36 -10.02
C ARG A 145 15.46 0.53 -8.84
N LEU A 146 14.15 0.38 -8.72
CA LEU A 146 13.53 -0.41 -7.65
C LEU A 146 13.94 -1.87 -7.77
N LYS A 147 14.27 -2.50 -6.64
CA LYS A 147 14.54 -3.93 -6.51
C LYS A 147 13.47 -4.60 -5.65
N ARG A 148 13.16 -4.00 -4.52
CA ARG A 148 12.17 -4.51 -3.57
C ARG A 148 11.42 -3.36 -2.93
N PHE A 149 10.15 -3.57 -2.65
CA PHE A 149 9.34 -2.66 -1.83
C PHE A 149 8.48 -3.47 -0.87
N THR A 150 8.55 -3.14 0.39
CA THR A 150 7.69 -3.72 1.41
C THR A 150 6.88 -2.63 2.08
N PHE A 151 5.63 -2.90 2.42
CA PHE A 151 4.83 -1.99 3.23
C PHE A 151 3.84 -2.73 4.10
N ARG A 152 3.43 -2.09 5.19
CA ARG A 152 2.33 -2.53 6.03
C ARG A 152 1.45 -1.36 6.46
N GLY A 153 0.14 -1.60 6.52
CA GLY A 153 -0.83 -0.70 7.14
C GLY A 153 -0.67 -0.68 8.66
N VAL A 154 -0.81 0.49 9.25
CA VAL A 154 -0.78 0.71 10.71
C VAL A 154 -2.17 1.12 11.20
N ARG A 155 -2.82 2.03 10.47
CA ARG A 155 -4.19 2.48 10.70
C ARG A 155 -4.81 2.99 9.40
N PRO A 156 -6.15 3.11 9.33
CA PRO A 156 -6.81 3.70 8.17
C PRO A 156 -6.57 5.22 8.08
N LEU A 157 -6.53 5.73 6.85
CA LEU A 157 -6.70 7.13 6.52
C LEU A 157 -8.10 7.35 5.95
N ILE A 158 -8.72 8.47 6.27
CA ILE A 158 -10.12 8.76 5.96
C ILE A 158 -10.21 9.92 4.97
N SER A 159 -10.94 9.71 3.88
CA SER A 159 -11.29 10.77 2.92
C SER A 159 -12.34 11.73 3.51
N PRO A 160 -12.24 13.05 3.27
CA PRO A 160 -11.26 13.76 2.46
C PRO A 160 -10.06 14.33 3.26
N GLN A 161 -9.81 13.84 4.48
CA GLN A 161 -8.78 14.38 5.35
C GLN A 161 -7.39 14.30 4.69
N PRO A 162 -6.66 15.42 4.57
CA PRO A 162 -5.33 15.43 3.99
C PRO A 162 -4.35 14.56 4.79
N PHE A 163 -3.39 13.98 4.07
CA PHE A 163 -2.26 13.28 4.66
C PHE A 163 -0.98 13.56 3.85
N GLU A 164 0.15 13.12 4.35
CA GLU A 164 1.42 13.22 3.66
C GLU A 164 1.98 11.82 3.40
N VAL A 165 2.66 11.68 2.28
CA VAL A 165 3.60 10.58 2.01
C VAL A 165 5.00 11.13 1.99
N GLY A 166 5.97 10.37 2.48
CA GLY A 166 7.35 10.84 2.52
C GLY A 166 8.33 9.74 2.85
N GLY A 167 9.60 10.12 2.95
CA GLY A 167 10.63 9.16 3.27
C GLY A 167 11.99 9.80 3.54
N ARG A 168 12.93 8.92 3.82
CA ARG A 168 14.36 9.25 4.01
C ARG A 168 15.22 8.08 3.56
N LEU A 169 16.42 8.37 3.11
CA LEU A 169 17.43 7.36 2.89
C LEU A 169 17.88 6.75 4.21
N ILE A 170 18.03 5.44 4.25
CA ILE A 170 18.70 4.71 5.34
C ILE A 170 20.17 4.57 4.99
N ASP A 171 20.44 4.20 3.73
CA ASP A 171 21.79 4.10 3.16
C ASP A 171 21.74 4.30 1.63
N SER A 172 22.83 3.99 0.93
CA SER A 172 22.95 4.18 -0.53
C SER A 172 22.03 3.27 -1.37
N GLY A 173 21.40 2.27 -0.79
CA GLY A 173 20.54 1.31 -1.48
C GLY A 173 19.17 1.08 -0.83
N LYS A 174 18.89 1.78 0.28
CA LYS A 174 17.65 1.63 1.04
C LYS A 174 17.06 2.94 1.47
N ALA A 175 15.73 3.00 1.45
CA ALA A 175 14.96 4.12 1.98
C ALA A 175 13.77 3.65 2.81
N GLN A 176 13.49 4.37 3.88
CA GLN A 176 12.26 4.24 4.67
C GLN A 176 11.19 5.14 4.09
N LEU A 177 10.00 4.59 3.89
CA LEU A 177 8.83 5.33 3.42
C LEU A 177 7.74 5.31 4.48
N TRP A 178 6.90 6.33 4.49
CA TRP A 178 5.78 6.42 5.41
C TRP A 178 4.65 7.26 4.83
N ALA A 179 3.44 7.03 5.34
CA ALA A 179 2.29 7.90 5.14
C ALA A 179 1.62 8.18 6.48
N GLY A 180 1.07 9.38 6.65
CA GLY A 180 0.36 9.75 7.88
C GLY A 180 -0.20 11.17 7.84
N ASN A 181 -0.85 11.54 8.93
CA ASN A 181 -1.40 12.88 9.17
C ASN A 181 -1.24 13.24 10.65
N GLN A 182 -1.92 14.29 11.12
CA GLN A 182 -1.87 14.74 12.52
C GLN A 182 -2.19 13.64 13.57
N ASP A 183 -2.93 12.59 13.16
CA ASP A 183 -3.29 11.46 14.03
C ASP A 183 -2.19 10.36 14.04
N GLY A 184 -1.01 10.66 13.48
CA GLY A 184 0.18 9.81 13.46
C GLY A 184 0.39 9.03 12.15
N THR A 185 1.33 8.09 12.21
CA THR A 185 1.70 7.22 11.08
C THR A 185 0.58 6.25 10.75
N ALA A 186 0.27 6.12 9.45
CA ALA A 186 -0.79 5.26 8.92
C ALA A 186 -0.26 4.08 8.10
N GLN A 187 0.86 4.26 7.41
CA GLN A 187 1.55 3.21 6.67
C GLN A 187 3.05 3.41 6.79
N ILE A 188 3.79 2.33 6.88
CA ILE A 188 5.25 2.30 6.82
C ILE A 188 5.70 1.35 5.75
N GLY A 189 6.84 1.65 5.13
CA GLY A 189 7.45 0.82 4.11
C GLY A 189 8.95 0.99 4.03
N GLU A 190 9.58 0.09 3.31
CA GLU A 190 11.01 0.14 2.97
C GLU A 190 11.16 -0.18 1.48
N VAL A 191 11.99 0.59 0.80
CA VAL A 191 12.37 0.35 -0.58
C VAL A 191 13.86 0.04 -0.67
N GLU A 192 14.20 -1.05 -1.38
CA GLU A 192 15.55 -1.37 -1.81
C GLU A 192 15.69 -0.98 -3.29
N PHE A 193 16.79 -0.33 -3.63
CA PHE A 193 17.02 0.18 -4.97
C PHE A 193 18.52 0.15 -5.33
N SER A 194 18.83 0.31 -6.60
CA SER A 194 20.18 0.67 -7.06
C SER A 194 20.12 2.00 -7.81
N LEU A 195 21.17 2.75 -7.75
CA LEU A 195 21.32 3.90 -8.64
C LEU A 195 21.71 3.37 -10.03
N GLY A 196 20.94 3.73 -11.06
CA GLY A 196 21.34 3.50 -12.43
C GLY A 196 22.58 4.37 -12.75
N GLU A 197 23.44 3.90 -13.64
CA GLU A 197 24.45 4.78 -14.22
C GLU A 197 23.73 5.95 -14.88
N THR A 198 24.17 7.16 -14.61
CA THR A 198 23.67 8.35 -15.30
C THR A 198 23.99 8.17 -16.79
N PRO A 199 23.01 8.35 -17.71
CA PRO A 199 23.26 8.24 -19.14
C PRO A 199 24.28 9.26 -19.64
#